data_9a2fb9c391fffc1fac33c165a3b82f9f
#
_entry.id   9a2fb9c391fffc1fac33c165a3b82f9f
#
_cell.length_a   1.000
_cell.length_b   1.000
_cell.length_c   1.000
_cell.angle_alpha   90.00
_cell.angle_beta   90.00
_cell.angle_gamma   90.00
#
_symmetry.space_group_name_H-M   'P 1'
#
loop_
_entity.id
_entity.type
_entity.pdbx_description
1 polymer ?
#
loop_
_entity_poly.entity_id
_entity_poly.type
_entity_poly.pdbx_seq_one_letter_code
_entity_poly.pdbx_strand_id
1 'polypeptide(L)'
;RPGIAVLVTGGVTIVLVSPEAGPQVAAHLSAHGPGIHHVAIEVLNADFTRVALADTADLTALVGDAHGHEQFFSVRDPDSGVQLGFIARTGHRVGVATENILDAFTIQP
;
A
#
# COMPACT_ATOMS: atom_id res chain seq x y z
N ARG A 1 16.03 3.39 -5.15
CA ARG A 1 15.91 4.40 -4.11
C ARG A 1 16.43 3.87 -2.79
N PRO A 2 17.23 4.62 -2.05
CA PRO A 2 17.69 4.18 -0.75
C PRO A 2 16.53 3.82 0.18
N GLY A 3 16.68 2.73 0.92
CA GLY A 3 15.66 2.29 1.87
C GLY A 3 14.52 1.49 1.29
N ILE A 4 14.52 1.22 -0.01
CA ILE A 4 13.49 0.39 -0.64
C ILE A 4 14.17 -0.69 -1.47
N ALA A 5 13.84 -1.95 -1.20
CA ALA A 5 14.27 -3.10 -1.98
C ALA A 5 13.06 -3.88 -2.44
N VAL A 6 13.06 -4.28 -3.71
CA VAL A 6 11.96 -5.03 -4.31
C VAL A 6 12.45 -6.42 -4.68
N LEU A 7 11.77 -7.44 -4.17
CA LEU A 7 12.08 -8.84 -4.44
C LEU A 7 10.89 -9.47 -5.14
N VAL A 8 11.14 -10.13 -6.25
CA VAL A 8 10.09 -10.83 -7.02
C VAL A 8 10.36 -12.31 -6.97
N THR A 9 9.37 -13.08 -6.53
CA THR A 9 9.47 -14.55 -6.47
C THR A 9 8.13 -15.16 -6.82
N GLY A 10 8.07 -15.92 -7.91
CA GLY A 10 6.82 -16.49 -8.41
C GLY A 10 5.80 -15.39 -8.68
N GLY A 11 4.60 -15.53 -8.15
CA GLY A 11 3.54 -14.54 -8.30
C GLY A 11 3.51 -13.48 -7.19
N VAL A 12 4.55 -13.38 -6.37
CA VAL A 12 4.57 -12.49 -5.22
C VAL A 12 5.71 -11.49 -5.35
N THR A 13 5.41 -10.22 -5.08
CA THR A 13 6.41 -9.16 -4.96
C THR A 13 6.49 -8.74 -3.50
N ILE A 14 7.69 -8.77 -2.95
CA ILE A 14 7.96 -8.34 -1.58
C ILE A 14 8.72 -7.02 -1.64
N VAL A 15 8.21 -6.00 -0.95
CA VAL A 15 8.87 -4.71 -0.86
C VAL A 15 9.35 -4.51 0.58
N LEU A 16 10.66 -4.37 0.73
CA LEU A 16 11.29 -4.10 2.01
C LEU A 16 11.56 -2.61 2.11
N VAL A 17 11.11 -2.00 3.20
CA VAL A 17 11.22 -0.55 3.39
C VAL A 17 11.89 -0.26 4.73
N SER A 18 12.91 0.58 4.70
CA SER A 18 13.64 1.02 5.89
C SER A 18 13.47 2.52 6.12
N PRO A 19 13.86 3.05 7.31
CA PRO A 19 13.76 4.47 7.60
C PRO A 19 14.49 5.38 6.62
N GLU A 20 15.48 4.87 5.89
CA GLU A 20 16.19 5.64 4.86
C GLU A 20 15.26 6.08 3.72
N ALA A 21 14.12 5.41 3.54
CA ALA A 21 13.18 5.74 2.47
C ALA A 21 12.45 7.06 2.72
N GLY A 22 12.27 7.45 3.98
CA GLY A 22 11.62 8.71 4.30
C GLY A 22 11.21 8.81 5.77
N PRO A 23 10.89 10.03 6.24
CA PRO A 23 10.50 10.25 7.63
C PRO A 23 9.19 9.58 8.01
N GLN A 24 8.28 9.37 7.07
CA GLN A 24 7.03 8.66 7.32
C GLN A 24 7.26 7.21 7.69
N VAL A 25 8.29 6.58 7.14
CA VAL A 25 8.67 5.21 7.51
C VAL A 25 9.26 5.17 8.91
N ALA A 26 10.12 6.12 9.23
CA ALA A 26 10.70 6.24 10.56
C ALA A 26 9.60 6.44 11.62
N ALA A 27 8.62 7.28 11.34
CA ALA A 27 7.49 7.53 12.24
C ALA A 27 6.67 6.25 12.46
N HIS A 28 6.39 5.50 11.40
CA HIS A 28 5.67 4.24 11.50
C HIS A 28 6.42 3.23 12.36
N LEU A 29 7.72 3.06 12.12
CA LEU A 29 8.54 2.13 12.89
C LEU A 29 8.61 2.51 14.37
N SER A 30 8.70 3.80 14.66
CA SER A 30 8.69 4.29 16.03
C SER A 30 7.37 4.00 16.75
N ALA A 31 6.25 4.08 16.04
CA ALA A 31 4.92 3.87 16.62
C ALA A 31 4.55 2.38 16.72
N HIS A 32 4.95 1.55 15.75
CA HIS A 32 4.44 0.18 15.61
C HIS A 32 5.52 -0.90 15.62
N GLY A 33 6.80 -0.53 15.50
CA GLY A 33 7.87 -1.49 15.36
C GLY A 33 7.96 -2.12 13.96
N PRO A 34 8.94 -3.00 13.74
CA PRO A 34 9.09 -3.69 12.46
C PRO A 34 8.02 -4.76 12.27
N GLY A 35 7.69 -5.05 11.04
CA GLY A 35 6.70 -6.06 10.67
C GLY A 35 6.12 -5.82 9.30
N ILE A 36 5.04 -6.53 9.00
CA ILE A 36 4.30 -6.35 7.76
C ILE A 36 3.43 -5.10 7.88
N HIS A 37 3.63 -4.15 6.97
CA HIS A 37 2.82 -2.94 6.92
C HIS A 37 1.47 -3.21 6.26
N HIS A 38 1.49 -3.79 5.08
CA HIS A 38 0.26 -4.15 4.37
C HIS A 38 0.50 -5.27 3.38
N VAL A 39 -0.60 -5.91 2.97
CA VAL A 39 -0.63 -6.85 1.87
C VAL A 39 -1.48 -6.22 0.76
N ALA A 40 -0.91 -6.04 -0.41
CA ALA A 40 -1.59 -5.41 -1.53
C ALA A 40 -2.18 -6.46 -2.47
N ILE A 41 -3.42 -6.23 -2.88
CA ILE A 41 -4.16 -7.07 -3.81
C ILE A 41 -4.41 -6.24 -5.06
N GLU A 42 -4.00 -6.78 -6.22
CA GLU A 42 -4.27 -6.09 -7.48
C GLU A 42 -5.72 -6.34 -7.90
N VAL A 43 -6.38 -5.28 -8.29
CA VAL A 43 -7.76 -5.31 -8.79
C VAL A 43 -7.84 -4.62 -10.14
N LEU A 44 -8.90 -4.91 -10.91
CA LEU A 44 -9.08 -4.32 -12.23
C LEU A 44 -9.48 -2.86 -12.16
N ASN A 45 -10.30 -2.50 -11.17
CA ASN A 45 -10.81 -1.14 -11.00
C ASN A 45 -10.88 -0.83 -9.51
N ALA A 46 -10.06 0.10 -9.05
CA ALA A 46 -9.98 0.42 -7.62
C ALA A 46 -11.25 1.11 -7.12
N ASP A 47 -11.81 2.03 -7.90
CA ASP A 47 -13.03 2.73 -7.50
C ASP A 47 -14.21 1.76 -7.36
N PHE A 48 -14.41 0.90 -8.35
CA PHE A 48 -15.45 -0.12 -8.30
C PHE A 48 -15.29 -1.02 -7.07
N THR A 49 -14.07 -1.49 -6.82
CA THR A 49 -13.77 -2.36 -5.68
C THR A 49 -14.06 -1.63 -4.37
N ARG A 50 -13.66 -0.38 -4.27
CA ARG A 50 -13.88 0.42 -3.06
C ARG A 50 -15.37 0.59 -2.76
N VAL A 51 -16.16 0.89 -3.78
CA VAL A 51 -17.63 1.02 -3.63
C VAL A 51 -18.24 -0.31 -3.18
N ALA A 52 -17.79 -1.42 -3.78
CA ALA A 52 -18.32 -2.75 -3.43
C ALA A 52 -18.00 -3.15 -1.98
N LEU A 53 -16.88 -2.69 -1.43
CA LEU A 53 -16.45 -3.03 -0.07
C LEU A 53 -16.91 -2.03 1.00
N ALA A 54 -17.44 -0.87 0.60
CA ALA A 54 -17.71 0.23 1.52
C ALA A 54 -18.69 -0.14 2.65
N ASP A 55 -19.63 -1.06 2.38
CA ASP A 55 -20.62 -1.49 3.38
C ASP A 55 -20.09 -2.54 4.35
N THR A 56 -18.94 -3.16 4.04
CA THR A 56 -18.40 -4.28 4.82
C THR A 56 -17.12 -3.95 5.56
N ALA A 57 -16.48 -2.83 5.23
CA ALA A 57 -15.20 -2.47 5.84
C ALA A 57 -15.01 -0.95 5.86
N ASP A 58 -14.25 -0.47 6.83
CA ASP A 58 -13.79 0.91 6.84
C ASP A 58 -12.60 1.04 5.91
N LEU A 59 -12.63 2.00 5.00
CA LEU A 59 -11.65 2.15 3.96
C LEU A 59 -11.07 3.56 3.93
N THR A 60 -9.82 3.67 3.50
CA THR A 60 -9.21 4.97 3.25
C THR A 60 -9.76 5.57 1.95
N ALA A 61 -9.45 6.83 1.70
CA ALA A 61 -9.77 7.47 0.44
C ALA A 61 -8.97 6.84 -0.71
N LEU A 62 -9.54 6.90 -1.91
CA LEU A 62 -8.85 6.49 -3.13
C LEU A 62 -7.78 7.53 -3.48
N VAL A 63 -6.56 7.07 -3.73
CA VAL A 63 -5.43 7.91 -4.11
C VAL A 63 -4.87 7.43 -5.43
N GLY A 64 -4.67 8.35 -6.36
CA GLY A 64 -4.05 8.06 -7.65
C GLY A 64 -2.70 8.74 -7.80
N ASP A 65 -1.89 8.23 -8.72
CA ASP A 65 -0.62 8.85 -9.07
C ASP A 65 -0.58 9.23 -10.56
N ALA A 66 0.49 9.93 -10.95
CA ALA A 66 0.68 10.38 -12.34
C ALA A 66 0.97 9.23 -13.31
N HIS A 67 1.23 8.03 -12.80
CA HIS A 67 1.61 6.87 -13.61
C HIS A 67 0.44 5.90 -13.84
N GLY A 68 -0.76 6.25 -13.43
CA GLY A 68 -1.95 5.42 -13.62
C GLY A 68 -2.13 4.35 -12.57
N HIS A 69 -1.53 4.48 -11.42
CA HIS A 69 -1.81 3.63 -10.28
C HIS A 69 -2.85 4.30 -9.39
N GLU A 70 -3.84 3.53 -8.96
CA GLU A 70 -4.83 3.96 -7.98
C GLU A 70 -4.85 2.97 -6.83
N GLN A 71 -4.95 3.45 -5.59
CA GLN A 71 -4.92 2.57 -4.44
C GLN A 71 -5.77 3.09 -3.30
N PHE A 72 -6.23 2.18 -2.47
CA PHE A 72 -6.86 2.48 -1.18
C PHE A 72 -6.56 1.32 -0.21
N PHE A 73 -6.81 1.53 1.06
CA PHE A 73 -6.52 0.54 2.10
C PHE A 73 -7.72 0.32 3.00
N SER A 74 -7.78 -0.86 3.61
CA SER A 74 -8.62 -1.07 4.78
C SER A 74 -8.02 -0.34 5.99
N VAL A 75 -8.82 -0.20 7.04
CA VAL A 75 -8.30 0.24 8.34
C VAL A 75 -7.33 -0.82 8.85
N ARG A 76 -6.27 -0.37 9.52
CA ARG A 76 -5.30 -1.28 10.11
C ARG A 76 -5.96 -2.15 11.17
N ASP A 77 -5.73 -3.45 11.08
CA ASP A 77 -6.23 -4.39 12.07
C ASP A 77 -5.51 -4.15 13.41
N PRO A 78 -6.24 -3.88 14.50
CA PRO A 78 -5.60 -3.56 15.78
C PRO A 78 -4.81 -4.73 16.39
N ASP A 79 -5.16 -5.97 16.04
CA ASP A 79 -4.50 -7.14 16.62
C ASP A 79 -3.20 -7.49 15.88
N SER A 80 -3.23 -7.53 14.55
CA SER A 80 -2.06 -7.89 13.75
C SER A 80 -1.21 -6.69 13.32
N GLY A 81 -1.81 -5.50 13.28
CA GLY A 81 -1.14 -4.31 12.74
C GLY A 81 -1.07 -4.28 11.23
N VAL A 82 -1.74 -5.18 10.53
CA VAL A 82 -1.67 -5.29 9.07
C VAL A 82 -2.86 -4.62 8.42
N GLN A 83 -2.62 -3.94 7.30
CA GLN A 83 -3.67 -3.40 6.44
C GLN A 83 -3.75 -4.22 5.16
N LEU A 84 -4.94 -4.29 4.57
CA LEU A 84 -5.10 -4.78 3.20
C LEU A 84 -5.08 -3.56 2.28
N GLY A 85 -4.27 -3.64 1.23
CA GLY A 85 -4.21 -2.63 0.19
C GLY A 85 -4.82 -3.16 -1.09
N PHE A 86 -5.45 -2.29 -1.85
CA PHE A 86 -6.04 -2.63 -3.15
C PHE A 86 -5.48 -1.66 -4.18
N ILE A 87 -4.85 -2.20 -5.22
CA ILE A 87 -4.19 -1.39 -6.23
C ILE A 87 -4.68 -1.77 -7.63
N ALA A 88 -4.97 -0.75 -8.44
CA ALA A 88 -5.27 -0.92 -9.86
C ALA A 88 -4.20 -0.21 -10.66
N ARG A 89 -3.78 -0.85 -11.75
CA ARG A 89 -2.78 -0.30 -12.68
C ARG A 89 -3.42 -0.19 -14.05
N THR A 90 -3.30 0.98 -14.66
CA THR A 90 -3.80 1.20 -16.02
C THR A 90 -2.69 1.00 -17.05
N GLY A 91 -3.07 0.67 -18.29
CA GLY A 91 -2.12 0.58 -19.40
C GLY A 91 -1.14 -0.58 -19.31
N HIS A 92 -1.52 -1.67 -18.67
CA HIS A 92 -0.67 -2.87 -18.51
C HIS A 92 0.65 -2.58 -17.79
N ARG A 93 0.69 -1.56 -16.95
CA ARG A 93 1.88 -1.23 -16.17
C ARG A 93 2.15 -2.33 -15.14
N VAL A 94 3.44 -2.61 -14.95
CA VAL A 94 3.89 -3.58 -13.95
C VAL A 94 4.91 -2.91 -13.02
N GLY A 95 5.12 -3.51 -11.86
CA GLY A 95 6.08 -3.02 -10.90
C GLY A 95 5.44 -2.21 -9.79
N VAL A 96 6.26 -1.52 -9.02
CA VAL A 96 5.85 -0.77 -7.83
C VAL A 96 6.34 0.67 -7.97
N ALA A 97 5.43 1.63 -7.86
CA ALA A 97 5.78 3.05 -7.88
C ALA A 97 6.26 3.46 -6.48
N THR A 98 7.41 4.12 -6.42
CA THR A 98 7.99 4.58 -5.15
C THR A 98 7.02 5.48 -4.39
N GLU A 99 6.34 6.38 -5.10
CA GLU A 99 5.37 7.28 -4.50
C GLU A 99 4.24 6.52 -3.80
N ASN A 100 3.73 5.46 -4.42
CA ASN A 100 2.68 4.65 -3.82
C ASN A 100 3.16 3.92 -2.56
N ILE A 101 4.41 3.45 -2.56
CA ILE A 101 4.98 2.81 -1.38
C ILE A 101 5.02 3.79 -0.21
N LEU A 102 5.54 4.99 -0.44
CA LEU A 102 5.67 6.00 0.61
C LEU A 102 4.32 6.55 1.07
N ASP A 103 3.40 6.75 0.14
CA ASP A 103 2.05 7.20 0.46
C ASP A 103 1.31 6.22 1.38
N ALA A 104 1.58 4.92 1.22
CA ALA A 104 0.98 3.90 2.07
C ALA A 104 1.29 4.11 3.57
N PHE A 105 2.42 4.75 3.89
CA PHE A 105 2.79 5.04 5.28
C PHE A 105 2.10 6.29 5.83
N THR A 106 1.50 7.11 4.99
CA THR A 106 0.85 8.36 5.40
C THR A 106 -0.66 8.33 5.27
N ILE A 107 -1.21 7.39 4.48
CA ILE A 107 -2.65 7.25 4.32
C ILE A 107 -3.26 6.77 5.63
N GLN A 108 -4.21 7.54 6.15
CA GLN A 108 -4.96 7.19 7.35
C GLN A 108 -6.45 7.18 7.03
N PRO A 109 -7.22 6.29 7.66
CA PRO A 109 -8.68 6.28 7.52
C PRO A 109 -9.31 7.55 8.06
#